data_2c1592eb897c2b910d4d2b8e5225360a
#
_entry.id   2c1592eb897c2b910d4d2b8e5225360a
#
_cell.length_a   1.000
_cell.length_b   1.000
_cell.length_c   1.000
_cell.angle_alpha   90.00
_cell.angle_beta   90.00
_cell.angle_gamma   90.00
#
_symmetry.space_group_name_H-M   'P 1'
#
loop_
_entity.id
_entity.type
_entity.pdbx_description
1 polymer ?
#
loop_
_entity_poly.entity_id
_entity_poly.type
_entity_poly.pdbx_seq_one_letter_code
_entity_poly.pdbx_strand_id
1 'polypeptide(L)'
;MALGREYPCALYDPLPGAEHSYVLNLLRRQGFVPAPVPGRPVLEVDMRCPIVLSHNVDTSIKAPLASMPRVTAAVAVAHRRLQEALTELQPGSLVLSLSAGIIYHRLLQRITARNGVPAEPVTPRRQGPDICVPYGKLLRGVAVPNTVTKTLRTDKVYEADLSDYAIEAYPEYSPLPDQVRTIRAFDRPVILVDDLLHDGKRLRSLSPLLKETGTQVDLVLVGYLTGMGRDLMEELGYPVESIYYLPNLRMRFVESTLYPFIGGDTVRRRERPTE
;
A
#
# COMPACT_ATOMS: atom_id res chain seq x y z
N MET A 1 -25.95 3.01 -6.68
CA MET A 1 -24.93 4.01 -7.09
C MET A 1 -24.84 5.03 -5.95
N ALA A 2 -23.85 4.89 -5.07
CA ALA A 2 -23.56 5.93 -4.08
C ALA A 2 -22.83 7.06 -4.81
N LEU A 3 -23.45 8.22 -4.85
CA LEU A 3 -22.83 9.47 -5.29
C LEU A 3 -21.60 9.69 -4.39
N GLY A 4 -20.41 9.59 -4.99
CA GLY A 4 -19.16 9.74 -4.27
C GLY A 4 -19.08 11.11 -3.59
N ARG A 5 -18.79 11.13 -2.30
CA ARG A 5 -18.37 12.34 -1.60
C ARG A 5 -17.13 12.88 -2.32
N GLU A 6 -17.21 14.12 -2.77
CA GLU A 6 -16.02 14.85 -3.22
C GLU A 6 -15.21 15.25 -1.99
N TYR A 7 -13.98 14.80 -1.92
CA TYR A 7 -13.03 15.20 -0.88
C TYR A 7 -12.12 16.31 -1.43
N PRO A 8 -11.84 17.36 -0.66
CA PRO A 8 -10.84 18.34 -1.07
C PRO A 8 -9.48 17.64 -1.21
N CYS A 9 -8.86 17.75 -2.38
CA CYS A 9 -7.61 17.09 -2.68
C CYS A 9 -6.42 17.90 -2.17
N ALA A 10 -5.75 17.39 -1.14
CA ALA A 10 -4.45 17.88 -0.73
C ALA A 10 -3.41 16.75 -0.85
N LEU A 11 -2.42 16.93 -1.72
CA LEU A 11 -1.27 16.05 -1.77
C LEU A 11 -0.28 16.49 -0.69
N TYR A 12 -0.23 15.79 0.44
CA TYR A 12 0.72 16.06 1.50
C TYR A 12 2.02 15.30 1.24
N ASP A 13 3.11 16.02 0.94
CA ASP A 13 4.46 15.47 0.93
C ASP A 13 5.18 15.87 2.22
N PRO A 14 5.39 14.94 3.16
CA PRO A 14 6.05 15.24 4.43
C PRO A 14 7.56 15.44 4.32
N LEU A 15 8.17 15.21 3.14
CA LEU A 15 9.63 15.34 2.96
C LEU A 15 9.98 16.64 2.21
N PRO A 16 10.82 17.51 2.77
CA PRO A 16 11.47 18.57 2.03
C PRO A 16 12.58 17.97 1.14
N GLY A 17 12.60 18.27 -0.17
CA GLY A 17 13.74 17.95 -1.02
C GLY A 17 13.40 17.49 -2.44
N ALA A 18 14.29 16.69 -3.04
CA ALA A 18 14.26 16.29 -4.44
C ALA A 18 12.97 15.57 -4.89
N GLU A 19 12.30 14.87 -3.99
CA GLU A 19 11.06 14.16 -4.29
C GLU A 19 9.85 15.08 -4.46
N HIS A 20 9.77 16.16 -3.68
CA HIS A 20 8.76 17.20 -3.87
C HIS A 20 8.88 17.81 -5.27
N SER A 21 10.11 18.08 -5.72
CA SER A 21 10.40 18.55 -7.06
C SER A 21 9.99 17.54 -8.13
N TYR A 22 10.13 16.23 -7.87
CA TYR A 22 9.73 15.19 -8.81
C TYR A 22 8.20 15.15 -9.02
N VAL A 23 7.43 15.14 -7.94
CA VAL A 23 5.95 15.16 -8.00
C VAL A 23 5.47 16.45 -8.68
N LEU A 24 6.04 17.62 -8.32
CA LEU A 24 5.74 18.91 -8.95
C LEU A 24 6.02 18.89 -10.46
N ASN A 25 7.17 18.35 -10.86
CA ASN A 25 7.52 18.27 -12.28
C ASN A 25 6.60 17.32 -13.02
N LEU A 26 6.20 16.20 -12.41
CA LEU A 26 5.23 15.27 -12.98
C LEU A 26 3.87 15.96 -13.20
N LEU A 27 3.37 16.66 -12.19
CA LEU A 27 2.10 17.41 -12.26
C LEU A 27 2.15 18.47 -13.36
N ARG A 28 3.22 19.25 -13.41
CA ARG A 28 3.42 20.28 -14.45
C ARG A 28 3.46 19.70 -15.87
N ARG A 29 4.14 18.57 -16.07
CA ARG A 29 4.20 17.88 -17.38
C ARG A 29 2.83 17.38 -17.85
N GLN A 30 1.91 17.09 -16.91
CA GLN A 30 0.54 16.71 -17.21
C GLN A 30 -0.43 17.89 -17.26
N GLY A 31 0.07 19.14 -17.26
CA GLY A 31 -0.74 20.35 -17.38
C GLY A 31 -1.39 20.83 -16.10
N PHE A 32 -1.06 20.24 -14.95
CA PHE A 32 -1.56 20.69 -13.66
C PHE A 32 -0.65 21.77 -13.08
N VAL A 33 -1.23 22.87 -12.65
CA VAL A 33 -0.52 23.96 -11.97
C VAL A 33 -0.84 23.86 -10.48
N PRO A 34 0.12 23.42 -9.65
CA PRO A 34 -0.11 23.34 -8.21
C PRO A 34 -0.16 24.76 -7.61
N ALA A 35 -1.19 25.02 -6.79
CA ALA A 35 -1.26 26.22 -5.99
C ALA A 35 -0.51 26.02 -4.67
N PRO A 36 0.49 26.85 -4.32
CA PRO A 36 1.16 26.76 -3.02
C PRO A 36 0.20 27.22 -1.91
N VAL A 37 0.05 26.41 -0.87
CA VAL A 37 -0.67 26.79 0.34
C VAL A 37 0.33 27.42 1.32
N PRO A 38 0.15 28.68 1.73
CA PRO A 38 1.07 29.33 2.64
C PRO A 38 1.22 28.58 3.98
N GLY A 39 2.47 28.30 4.36
CA GLY A 39 2.81 27.72 5.67
C GLY A 39 2.70 26.19 5.78
N ARG A 40 2.38 25.46 4.69
CA ARG A 40 2.39 24.00 4.65
C ARG A 40 2.97 23.52 3.31
N PRO A 41 3.76 22.43 3.28
CA PRO A 41 4.18 21.79 2.04
C PRO A 41 3.01 20.98 1.46
N VAL A 42 1.85 21.60 1.27
CA VAL A 42 0.64 20.98 0.73
C VAL A 42 0.45 21.51 -0.68
N LEU A 43 0.45 20.61 -1.64
CA LEU A 43 0.01 20.87 -3.00
C LEU A 43 -1.49 20.61 -3.06
N GLU A 44 -2.29 21.66 -3.10
CA GLU A 44 -3.67 21.53 -3.55
C GLU A 44 -3.67 21.40 -5.08
N VAL A 45 -4.10 20.23 -5.53
CA VAL A 45 -4.39 20.00 -6.94
C VAL A 45 -5.87 19.72 -7.01
N ASP A 46 -6.60 20.52 -7.79
CA ASP A 46 -8.01 20.21 -8.12
C ASP A 46 -8.02 18.94 -8.98
N MET A 47 -7.93 17.80 -8.30
CA MET A 47 -7.78 16.50 -8.93
C MET A 47 -9.08 15.74 -8.88
N ARG A 48 -9.75 15.73 -9.99
CA ARG A 48 -10.87 14.81 -10.20
C ARG A 48 -10.31 13.41 -10.48
N CYS A 49 -10.31 12.55 -9.46
CA CYS A 49 -10.04 11.12 -9.60
C CYS A 49 -8.66 10.75 -10.16
N PRO A 50 -7.57 10.91 -9.40
CA PRO A 50 -6.24 10.50 -9.86
C PRO A 50 -6.14 8.98 -10.04
N ILE A 51 -5.28 8.57 -10.96
CA ILE A 51 -4.87 7.19 -11.17
C ILE A 51 -3.44 7.04 -10.67
N VAL A 52 -3.18 6.03 -9.85
CA VAL A 52 -1.82 5.70 -9.41
C VAL A 52 -1.29 4.50 -10.17
N LEU A 53 -0.11 4.64 -10.76
CA LEU A 53 0.70 3.55 -11.27
C LEU A 53 1.85 3.30 -10.29
N SER A 54 1.79 2.18 -9.58
CA SER A 54 2.85 1.77 -8.65
C SER A 54 3.89 0.91 -9.35
N HIS A 55 5.10 1.43 -9.51
CA HIS A 55 6.23 0.70 -10.07
C HIS A 55 6.84 -0.20 -9.01
N ASN A 56 6.85 -1.50 -9.26
CA ASN A 56 7.40 -2.52 -8.36
C ASN A 56 8.14 -3.64 -9.09
N VAL A 57 8.28 -3.55 -10.40
CA VAL A 57 8.96 -4.58 -11.20
C VAL A 57 10.45 -4.62 -10.88
N ASP A 58 11.08 -3.48 -10.70
CA ASP A 58 12.47 -3.34 -10.29
C ASP A 58 12.78 -4.05 -8.96
N THR A 59 11.86 -3.99 -8.01
CA THR A 59 11.98 -4.69 -6.72
C THR A 59 11.62 -6.18 -6.78
N SER A 60 10.92 -6.60 -7.84
CA SER A 60 10.47 -7.98 -8.06
C SER A 60 11.51 -8.81 -8.81
N ILE A 61 12.32 -8.17 -9.66
CA ILE A 61 13.39 -8.83 -10.40
C ILE A 61 14.54 -9.19 -9.46
N LYS A 62 14.99 -10.45 -9.52
CA LYS A 62 16.08 -10.94 -8.68
C LYS A 62 17.42 -10.99 -9.44
N ALA A 63 18.53 -11.05 -8.70
CA ALA A 63 19.84 -11.31 -9.26
C ALA A 63 19.85 -12.67 -10.02
N PRO A 64 20.58 -12.80 -11.14
CA PRO A 64 21.49 -11.78 -11.70
C PRO A 64 20.79 -10.74 -12.58
N LEU A 65 19.51 -10.91 -12.94
CA LEU A 65 18.80 -10.05 -13.89
C LEU A 65 18.70 -8.59 -13.39
N ALA A 66 18.49 -8.38 -12.10
CA ALA A 66 18.36 -7.04 -11.49
C ALA A 66 19.62 -6.17 -11.69
N SER A 67 20.81 -6.79 -11.83
CA SER A 67 22.09 -6.08 -12.02
C SER A 67 22.48 -5.89 -13.49
N MET A 68 21.69 -6.41 -14.43
CA MET A 68 22.01 -6.31 -15.86
C MET A 68 21.56 -4.96 -16.45
N PRO A 69 22.47 -4.11 -16.99
CA PRO A 69 22.11 -2.77 -17.50
C PRO A 69 21.00 -2.79 -18.55
N ARG A 70 20.99 -3.82 -19.43
CA ARG A 70 19.94 -3.98 -20.44
C ARG A 70 18.55 -4.24 -19.83
N VAL A 71 18.48 -4.96 -18.70
CA VAL A 71 17.22 -5.24 -17.99
C VAL A 71 16.71 -3.97 -17.32
N THR A 72 17.58 -3.25 -16.62
CA THR A 72 17.24 -1.96 -16.01
C THR A 72 16.75 -0.95 -17.05
N ALA A 73 17.43 -0.85 -18.19
CA ALA A 73 17.01 0.01 -19.29
C ALA A 73 15.64 -0.41 -19.88
N ALA A 74 15.41 -1.71 -20.06
CA ALA A 74 14.13 -2.23 -20.54
C ALA A 74 12.98 -1.94 -19.57
N VAL A 75 13.20 -2.09 -18.27
CA VAL A 75 12.24 -1.75 -17.21
C VAL A 75 11.89 -0.26 -17.26
N ALA A 76 12.88 0.62 -17.35
CA ALA A 76 12.65 2.06 -17.44
C ALA A 76 11.84 2.46 -18.70
N VAL A 77 12.07 1.79 -19.83
CA VAL A 77 11.26 1.98 -21.05
C VAL A 77 9.83 1.47 -20.84
N ALA A 78 9.66 0.31 -20.22
CA ALA A 78 8.34 -0.27 -19.94
C ALA A 78 7.52 0.64 -19.02
N HIS A 79 8.12 1.16 -17.94
CA HIS A 79 7.47 2.13 -17.03
C HIS A 79 6.94 3.35 -17.78
N ARG A 80 7.76 3.96 -18.62
CA ARG A 80 7.37 5.14 -19.39
C ARG A 80 6.23 4.83 -20.36
N ARG A 81 6.33 3.75 -21.13
CA ARG A 81 5.28 3.34 -22.09
C ARG A 81 3.97 3.02 -21.42
N LEU A 82 4.01 2.38 -20.25
CA LEU A 82 2.81 2.07 -19.48
C LEU A 82 2.15 3.35 -18.96
N GLN A 83 2.93 4.33 -18.50
CA GLN A 83 2.40 5.63 -18.09
C GLN A 83 1.78 6.38 -19.28
N GLU A 84 2.43 6.40 -20.44
CA GLU A 84 1.92 6.99 -21.67
C GLU A 84 0.59 6.33 -22.08
N ALA A 85 0.54 4.99 -22.13
CA ALA A 85 -0.67 4.24 -22.46
C ALA A 85 -1.84 4.51 -21.49
N LEU A 86 -1.57 4.57 -20.19
CA LEU A 86 -2.62 4.91 -19.20
C LEU A 86 -3.12 6.34 -19.36
N THR A 87 -2.25 7.28 -19.71
CA THR A 87 -2.63 8.68 -19.97
C THR A 87 -3.50 8.79 -21.23
N GLU A 88 -3.18 8.04 -22.27
CA GLU A 88 -3.98 7.98 -23.50
C GLU A 88 -5.35 7.30 -23.28
N LEU A 89 -5.38 6.20 -22.52
CA LEU A 89 -6.62 5.47 -22.22
C LEU A 89 -7.56 6.23 -21.28
N GLN A 90 -7.04 7.18 -20.49
CA GLN A 90 -7.79 7.93 -19.48
C GLN A 90 -7.59 9.44 -19.69
N PRO A 91 -8.05 10.01 -20.81
CA PRO A 91 -7.87 11.43 -21.10
C PRO A 91 -8.51 12.29 -20.01
N GLY A 92 -7.82 13.34 -19.60
CA GLY A 92 -8.24 14.25 -18.52
C GLY A 92 -8.08 13.71 -17.10
N SER A 93 -7.52 12.50 -16.91
CA SER A 93 -7.16 11.98 -15.59
C SER A 93 -5.68 12.24 -15.30
N LEU A 94 -5.36 12.55 -14.04
CA LEU A 94 -3.98 12.64 -13.59
C LEU A 94 -3.44 11.22 -13.34
N VAL A 95 -2.39 10.83 -14.06
CA VAL A 95 -1.68 9.56 -13.83
C VAL A 95 -0.43 9.83 -13.01
N LEU A 96 -0.44 9.42 -11.75
CA LEU A 96 0.70 9.49 -10.83
C LEU A 96 1.53 8.21 -10.90
N SER A 97 2.76 8.34 -11.35
CA SER A 97 3.72 7.23 -11.44
C SER A 97 4.63 7.25 -10.21
N LEU A 98 4.48 6.27 -9.32
CA LEU A 98 5.13 6.25 -8.01
C LEU A 98 5.90 4.94 -7.80
N SER A 99 7.12 5.03 -7.25
CA SER A 99 7.94 3.87 -6.93
C SER A 99 7.46 3.19 -5.65
N ALA A 100 7.18 1.88 -5.73
CA ALA A 100 6.87 1.07 -4.55
C ALA A 100 8.07 0.98 -3.58
N GLY A 101 9.29 1.07 -4.09
CA GLY A 101 10.51 1.07 -3.28
C GLY A 101 10.61 2.29 -2.36
N ILE A 102 10.22 3.48 -2.85
CA ILE A 102 10.17 4.70 -2.03
C ILE A 102 9.15 4.56 -0.92
N ILE A 103 7.95 4.08 -1.23
CA ILE A 103 6.88 3.86 -0.23
C ILE A 103 7.34 2.88 0.84
N TYR A 104 7.94 1.77 0.40
CA TYR A 104 8.51 0.78 1.29
C TYR A 104 9.53 1.40 2.27
N HIS A 105 10.49 2.15 1.75
CA HIS A 105 11.52 2.81 2.58
C HIS A 105 10.90 3.78 3.59
N ARG A 106 9.93 4.59 3.16
CA ARG A 106 9.22 5.52 4.05
C ARG A 106 8.40 4.82 5.13
N LEU A 107 7.74 3.70 4.78
CA LEU A 107 7.03 2.90 5.78
C LEU A 107 8.00 2.36 6.85
N LEU A 108 9.16 1.85 6.45
CA LEU A 108 10.20 1.41 7.41
C LEU A 108 10.63 2.55 8.33
N GLN A 109 10.91 3.73 7.78
CA GLN A 109 11.28 4.90 8.57
C GLN A 109 10.18 5.30 9.58
N ARG A 110 8.91 5.29 9.15
CA ARG A 110 7.77 5.60 10.04
C ARG A 110 7.61 4.57 11.16
N ILE A 111 7.71 3.28 10.84
CA ILE A 111 7.59 2.20 11.83
C ILE A 111 8.71 2.32 12.88
N THR A 112 9.95 2.49 12.43
CA THR A 112 11.10 2.59 13.36
C THR A 112 11.06 3.87 14.19
N ALA A 113 10.65 5.00 13.60
CA ALA A 113 10.47 6.25 14.32
C ALA A 113 9.36 6.13 15.37
N ARG A 114 8.22 5.51 15.03
CA ARG A 114 7.12 5.26 15.98
C ARG A 114 7.56 4.38 17.14
N ASN A 115 8.37 3.36 16.86
CA ASN A 115 8.95 2.46 17.84
C ASN A 115 10.11 3.07 18.65
N GLY A 116 10.55 4.29 18.32
CA GLY A 116 11.70 4.94 19.01
C GLY A 116 13.00 4.18 18.84
N VAL A 117 13.19 3.51 17.69
CA VAL A 117 14.38 2.70 17.39
C VAL A 117 15.07 3.17 16.11
N PRO A 118 16.39 2.91 15.96
CA PRO A 118 17.11 3.22 14.72
C PRO A 118 16.52 2.51 13.51
N ALA A 119 16.52 3.18 12.34
CA ALA A 119 16.10 2.59 11.08
C ALA A 119 17.07 1.53 10.55
N GLU A 120 18.33 1.57 11.00
CA GLU A 120 19.35 0.57 10.69
C GLU A 120 19.49 -0.45 11.82
N PRO A 121 19.83 -1.71 11.52
CA PRO A 121 20.11 -2.71 12.55
C PRO A 121 21.23 -2.25 13.48
N VAL A 122 21.05 -2.44 14.79
CA VAL A 122 22.07 -2.09 15.80
C VAL A 122 22.49 -3.30 16.62
N THR A 123 23.71 -3.25 17.16
CA THR A 123 24.26 -4.25 18.07
C THR A 123 24.69 -3.56 19.37
N PRO A 124 24.20 -4.00 20.57
CA PRO A 124 23.25 -5.08 20.79
C PRO A 124 21.84 -4.73 20.25
N ARG A 125 21.05 -5.74 19.91
CA ARG A 125 19.67 -5.56 19.41
C ARG A 125 18.83 -4.78 20.40
N ARG A 126 18.26 -3.67 19.93
CA ARG A 126 17.29 -2.88 20.68
C ARG A 126 15.94 -2.96 19.97
N GLN A 127 14.97 -3.60 20.59
CA GLN A 127 13.63 -3.72 20.02
C GLN A 127 12.70 -2.65 20.60
N GLY A 128 11.88 -2.05 19.73
CA GLY A 128 10.81 -1.14 20.14
C GLY A 128 9.65 -1.86 20.82
N PRO A 129 8.72 -1.10 21.44
CA PRO A 129 7.58 -1.66 22.17
C PRO A 129 6.56 -2.33 21.26
N ASP A 130 6.32 -1.81 20.06
CA ASP A 130 5.26 -2.25 19.20
C ASP A 130 5.68 -3.39 18.28
N ILE A 131 4.73 -4.23 17.88
CA ILE A 131 4.90 -5.23 16.84
C ILE A 131 4.41 -4.70 15.49
N CYS A 132 5.24 -4.82 14.46
CA CYS A 132 4.84 -4.52 13.08
C CYS A 132 4.12 -5.72 12.47
N VAL A 133 2.90 -5.52 11.99
CA VAL A 133 2.06 -6.55 11.41
C VAL A 133 1.66 -6.17 9.99
N PRO A 134 2.47 -6.52 8.98
CA PRO A 134 2.04 -6.44 7.60
C PRO A 134 0.84 -7.38 7.36
N TYR A 135 -0.26 -6.84 6.80
CA TYR A 135 -1.47 -7.63 6.52
C TYR A 135 -1.83 -7.66 5.02
N GLY A 136 -1.05 -6.96 4.19
CA GLY A 136 -1.15 -6.94 2.73
C GLY A 136 0.01 -7.63 2.03
N LYS A 137 0.26 -7.22 0.77
CA LYS A 137 1.37 -7.75 -0.04
C LYS A 137 2.70 -7.03 0.24
N LEU A 138 2.65 -5.79 0.70
CA LEU A 138 3.84 -5.00 1.03
C LEU A 138 4.49 -5.49 2.33
N LEU A 139 5.80 -5.37 2.45
CA LEU A 139 6.59 -5.86 3.59
C LEU A 139 6.45 -7.37 3.90
N ARG A 140 5.81 -8.14 3.03
CA ARG A 140 5.64 -9.57 3.23
C ARG A 140 7.00 -10.27 3.25
N GLY A 141 7.34 -10.89 4.37
CA GLY A 141 8.61 -11.61 4.54
C GLY A 141 9.82 -10.72 4.81
N VAL A 142 9.61 -9.44 5.08
CA VAL A 142 10.68 -8.50 5.45
C VAL A 142 10.69 -8.29 6.96
N ALA A 143 11.87 -8.37 7.56
CA ALA A 143 12.08 -7.97 8.94
C ALA A 143 12.31 -6.45 9.00
N VAL A 144 11.45 -5.74 9.72
CA VAL A 144 11.65 -4.32 10.00
C VAL A 144 12.80 -4.18 11.01
N PRO A 145 13.81 -3.32 10.75
CA PRO A 145 14.92 -3.14 11.67
C PRO A 145 14.46 -2.83 13.11
N ASN A 146 15.07 -3.46 14.09
CA ASN A 146 14.85 -3.22 15.51
C ASN A 146 13.38 -3.31 15.98
N THR A 147 12.54 -3.99 15.19
CA THR A 147 11.09 -4.11 15.43
C THR A 147 10.69 -5.58 15.29
N VAL A 148 9.91 -6.09 16.23
CA VAL A 148 9.27 -7.41 16.07
C VAL A 148 8.32 -7.34 14.90
N THR A 149 8.47 -8.24 13.94
CA THR A 149 7.62 -8.27 12.73
C THR A 149 6.96 -9.63 12.58
N LYS A 150 5.63 -9.63 12.50
CA LYS A 150 4.83 -10.84 12.26
C LYS A 150 3.77 -10.57 11.21
N THR A 151 3.89 -11.15 10.04
CA THR A 151 2.96 -10.95 8.93
C THR A 151 1.66 -11.75 9.13
N LEU A 152 0.51 -11.11 8.92
CA LEU A 152 -0.75 -11.78 8.64
C LEU A 152 -0.77 -12.21 7.17
N ARG A 153 -0.87 -13.53 6.96
CA ARG A 153 -0.86 -14.13 5.62
C ARG A 153 -2.28 -14.17 5.07
N THR A 154 -2.72 -13.04 4.56
CA THR A 154 -4.02 -12.89 3.90
C THR A 154 -3.88 -12.97 2.40
N ASP A 155 -4.86 -13.53 1.74
CA ASP A 155 -4.99 -13.50 0.28
C ASP A 155 -6.34 -12.93 -0.13
N LYS A 156 -6.41 -12.46 -1.37
CA LYS A 156 -7.60 -11.98 -2.05
C LYS A 156 -8.03 -13.07 -3.02
N VAL A 157 -9.11 -13.76 -2.69
CA VAL A 157 -9.62 -14.87 -3.49
C VAL A 157 -10.88 -14.40 -4.22
N TYR A 158 -10.77 -14.18 -5.51
CA TYR A 158 -11.89 -13.75 -6.36
C TYR A 158 -12.84 -14.89 -6.64
N GLU A 159 -14.12 -14.59 -6.70
CA GLU A 159 -15.12 -15.50 -7.23
C GLU A 159 -14.83 -15.82 -8.70
N ALA A 160 -15.34 -16.97 -9.20
CA ALA A 160 -15.02 -17.44 -10.55
C ALA A 160 -15.52 -16.52 -11.68
N ASP A 161 -16.50 -15.68 -11.39
CA ASP A 161 -17.05 -14.66 -12.29
C ASP A 161 -16.44 -13.28 -12.09
N LEU A 162 -15.49 -13.14 -11.15
CA LEU A 162 -14.84 -11.91 -10.77
C LEU A 162 -15.77 -10.82 -10.19
N SER A 163 -16.99 -11.16 -9.81
CA SER A 163 -17.99 -10.23 -9.28
C SER A 163 -17.61 -9.68 -7.90
N ASP A 164 -16.95 -10.52 -7.09
CA ASP A 164 -16.52 -10.18 -5.73
C ASP A 164 -15.28 -10.99 -5.33
N TYR A 165 -14.76 -10.73 -4.14
CA TYR A 165 -13.64 -11.49 -3.55
C TYR A 165 -13.80 -11.62 -2.04
N ALA A 166 -13.30 -12.72 -1.48
CA ALA A 166 -13.13 -12.92 -0.06
C ALA A 166 -11.69 -12.66 0.39
N ILE A 167 -11.51 -12.35 1.67
CA ILE A 167 -10.21 -12.32 2.31
C ILE A 167 -10.05 -13.62 3.09
N GLU A 168 -9.10 -14.42 2.66
CA GLU A 168 -8.84 -15.75 3.23
C GLU A 168 -7.40 -15.84 3.74
N ALA A 169 -7.08 -16.89 4.49
CA ALA A 169 -5.70 -17.20 4.79
C ALA A 169 -4.98 -17.59 3.49
N TYR A 170 -3.72 -17.18 3.35
CA TYR A 170 -2.90 -17.64 2.24
C TYR A 170 -2.78 -19.18 2.27
N PRO A 171 -2.83 -19.87 1.12
CA PRO A 171 -2.69 -21.32 1.07
C PRO A 171 -1.50 -21.82 1.92
N GLU A 172 -1.66 -22.93 2.61
CA GLU A 172 -0.65 -23.57 3.47
C GLU A 172 -0.31 -22.79 4.77
N TYR A 173 -1.02 -21.71 5.06
CA TYR A 173 -0.92 -21.02 6.35
C TYR A 173 -2.12 -21.32 7.25
N SER A 174 -1.93 -21.17 8.55
CA SER A 174 -3.00 -21.32 9.54
C SER A 174 -4.18 -20.40 9.22
N PRO A 175 -5.42 -20.78 9.59
CA PRO A 175 -6.58 -19.91 9.49
C PRO A 175 -6.36 -18.54 10.12
N LEU A 176 -7.01 -17.49 9.60
CA LEU A 176 -6.81 -16.11 10.07
C LEU A 176 -7.03 -15.95 11.60
N PRO A 177 -8.04 -16.60 12.24
CA PRO A 177 -8.20 -16.53 13.69
C PRO A 177 -6.95 -17.00 14.45
N ASP A 178 -6.30 -18.08 14.00
CA ASP A 178 -5.09 -18.61 14.63
C ASP A 178 -3.89 -17.72 14.43
N GLN A 179 -3.77 -17.09 13.25
CA GLN A 179 -2.73 -16.11 12.98
C GLN A 179 -2.88 -14.88 13.89
N VAL A 180 -4.11 -14.39 14.10
CA VAL A 180 -4.39 -13.25 14.97
C VAL A 180 -4.11 -13.60 16.43
N ARG A 181 -4.51 -14.81 16.90
CA ARG A 181 -4.14 -15.30 18.23
C ARG A 181 -2.63 -15.36 18.44
N THR A 182 -1.88 -15.77 17.41
CA THR A 182 -0.42 -15.76 17.46
C THR A 182 0.14 -14.34 17.62
N ILE A 183 -0.44 -13.34 16.94
CA ILE A 183 -0.05 -11.94 17.11
C ILE A 183 -0.36 -11.45 18.50
N ARG A 184 -1.55 -11.74 19.03
CA ARG A 184 -1.97 -11.37 20.39
C ARG A 184 -1.04 -11.96 21.46
N ALA A 185 -0.50 -13.16 21.23
CA ALA A 185 0.42 -13.83 22.17
C ALA A 185 1.76 -13.08 22.36
N PHE A 186 2.14 -12.14 21.50
CA PHE A 186 3.29 -11.26 21.74
C PHE A 186 3.04 -10.23 22.84
N ASP A 187 1.78 -10.00 23.20
CA ASP A 187 1.34 -9.04 24.24
C ASP A 187 1.93 -7.64 24.05
N ARG A 188 1.86 -7.13 22.84
CA ARG A 188 2.38 -5.83 22.43
C ARG A 188 1.36 -5.06 21.61
N PRO A 189 1.37 -3.73 21.65
CA PRO A 189 0.61 -2.92 20.70
C PRO A 189 1.01 -3.23 19.26
N VAL A 190 0.04 -3.14 18.34
CA VAL A 190 0.20 -3.54 16.95
C VAL A 190 0.20 -2.32 16.02
N ILE A 191 1.21 -2.23 15.17
CA ILE A 191 1.19 -1.37 13.98
C ILE A 191 0.80 -2.25 12.80
N LEU A 192 -0.45 -2.10 12.32
CA LEU A 192 -0.91 -2.76 11.09
C LEU A 192 -0.37 -2.03 9.87
N VAL A 193 0.20 -2.77 8.90
CA VAL A 193 0.85 -2.14 7.73
C VAL A 193 0.33 -2.74 6.43
N ASP A 194 -0.06 -1.87 5.47
CA ASP A 194 -0.40 -2.25 4.10
C ASP A 194 0.07 -1.20 3.08
N ASP A 195 -0.04 -1.53 1.81
CA ASP A 195 0.32 -0.61 0.72
C ASP A 195 -0.81 0.37 0.36
N LEU A 196 -2.07 -0.05 0.45
CA LEU A 196 -3.23 0.76 0.10
C LEU A 196 -4.40 0.48 1.03
N LEU A 197 -4.98 1.54 1.57
CA LEU A 197 -6.29 1.51 2.22
C LEU A 197 -7.27 2.32 1.38
N HIS A 198 -8.05 1.60 0.55
CA HIS A 198 -9.08 2.17 -0.32
C HIS A 198 -10.47 1.98 0.30
N ASP A 199 -11.17 0.90 -0.02
CA ASP A 199 -12.45 0.51 0.56
C ASP A 199 -12.32 -0.23 1.90
N GLY A 200 -11.09 -0.69 2.20
CA GLY A 200 -10.72 -1.35 3.43
C GLY A 200 -11.36 -2.71 3.65
N LYS A 201 -11.85 -3.39 2.60
CA LYS A 201 -12.51 -4.70 2.71
C LYS A 201 -11.66 -5.72 3.49
N ARG A 202 -10.31 -5.73 3.29
CA ARG A 202 -9.40 -6.58 4.06
C ARG A 202 -9.44 -6.26 5.55
N LEU A 203 -9.39 -4.98 5.90
CA LEU A 203 -9.39 -4.58 7.31
C LEU A 203 -10.77 -4.77 7.96
N ARG A 204 -11.87 -4.57 7.22
CA ARG A 204 -13.21 -4.94 7.68
C ARG A 204 -13.31 -6.43 8.04
N SER A 205 -12.68 -7.30 7.25
CA SER A 205 -12.64 -8.76 7.53
C SER A 205 -11.77 -9.12 8.73
N LEU A 206 -10.68 -8.38 8.97
CA LEU A 206 -9.75 -8.65 10.08
C LEU A 206 -10.18 -8.01 11.39
N SER A 207 -10.85 -6.85 11.36
CA SER A 207 -11.19 -6.08 12.55
C SER A 207 -12.00 -6.87 13.59
N PRO A 208 -13.02 -7.68 13.24
CA PRO A 208 -13.72 -8.52 14.20
C PRO A 208 -12.77 -9.49 14.93
N LEU A 209 -11.87 -10.14 14.20
CA LEU A 209 -10.91 -11.09 14.78
C LEU A 209 -9.91 -10.41 15.73
N LEU A 210 -9.45 -9.20 15.36
CA LEU A 210 -8.56 -8.40 16.20
C LEU A 210 -9.27 -7.98 17.50
N LYS A 211 -10.53 -7.55 17.42
CA LYS A 211 -11.33 -7.15 18.58
C LYS A 211 -11.66 -8.35 19.48
N GLU A 212 -12.08 -9.47 18.90
CA GLU A 212 -12.39 -10.70 19.63
C GLU A 212 -11.20 -11.23 20.43
N THR A 213 -10.01 -11.15 19.88
CA THR A 213 -8.77 -11.58 20.57
C THR A 213 -8.23 -10.55 21.56
N GLY A 214 -8.81 -9.35 21.64
CA GLY A 214 -8.30 -8.26 22.45
C GLY A 214 -6.95 -7.73 21.95
N THR A 215 -6.67 -7.84 20.65
CA THR A 215 -5.44 -7.31 20.05
C THR A 215 -5.51 -5.79 20.00
N GLN A 216 -4.59 -5.12 20.69
CA GLN A 216 -4.52 -3.66 20.71
C GLN A 216 -3.88 -3.14 19.42
N VAL A 217 -4.69 -2.53 18.55
CA VAL A 217 -4.19 -1.85 17.33
C VAL A 217 -3.89 -0.40 17.70
N ASP A 218 -2.62 -0.05 17.70
CA ASP A 218 -2.13 1.29 18.06
C ASP A 218 -2.06 2.22 16.85
N LEU A 219 -1.85 1.66 15.67
CA LEU A 219 -1.77 2.41 14.42
C LEU A 219 -2.06 1.51 13.21
N VAL A 220 -2.76 2.06 12.23
CA VAL A 220 -2.81 1.54 10.86
C VAL A 220 -1.95 2.46 9.98
N LEU A 221 -0.86 1.94 9.46
CA LEU A 221 0.10 2.69 8.63
C LEU A 221 0.06 2.17 7.20
N VAL A 222 -0.22 3.04 6.24
CA VAL A 222 -0.39 2.65 4.84
C VAL A 222 0.42 3.50 3.87
N GLY A 223 0.78 2.92 2.72
CA GLY A 223 1.42 3.66 1.64
C GLY A 223 0.49 4.71 1.05
N TYR A 224 -0.72 4.30 0.71
CA TYR A 224 -1.76 5.17 0.16
C TYR A 224 -3.03 5.08 1.00
N LEU A 225 -3.59 6.23 1.35
CA LEU A 225 -4.88 6.36 2.03
C LEU A 225 -5.85 7.10 1.13
N THR A 226 -7.07 6.59 0.98
CA THR A 226 -8.16 7.30 0.31
C THR A 226 -9.14 7.92 1.30
N GLY A 227 -10.05 8.78 0.80
CA GLY A 227 -11.13 9.32 1.62
C GLY A 227 -12.00 8.22 2.23
N MET A 228 -12.40 7.22 1.42
CA MET A 228 -13.16 6.05 1.90
C MET A 228 -12.39 5.25 2.95
N GLY A 229 -11.08 5.08 2.76
CA GLY A 229 -10.22 4.40 3.73
C GLY A 229 -10.12 5.15 5.05
N ARG A 230 -10.05 6.48 5.02
CA ARG A 230 -10.06 7.32 6.21
C ARG A 230 -11.39 7.22 6.96
N ASP A 231 -12.51 7.35 6.24
CA ASP A 231 -13.85 7.24 6.84
C ASP A 231 -14.03 5.86 7.51
N LEU A 232 -13.51 4.80 6.91
CA LEU A 232 -13.50 3.47 7.54
C LEU A 232 -12.68 3.44 8.83
N MET A 233 -11.53 4.11 8.88
CA MET A 233 -10.71 4.12 10.11
C MET A 233 -11.42 4.86 11.24
N GLU A 234 -12.11 5.95 10.92
CA GLU A 234 -12.98 6.65 11.88
C GLU A 234 -14.11 5.73 12.38
N GLU A 235 -14.78 4.98 11.46
CA GLU A 235 -15.82 4.00 11.81
C GLU A 235 -15.31 2.88 12.73
N LEU A 236 -14.13 2.34 12.43
CA LEU A 236 -13.54 1.24 13.21
C LEU A 236 -12.88 1.69 14.51
N GLY A 237 -12.60 2.99 14.65
CA GLY A 237 -11.91 3.59 15.80
C GLY A 237 -10.40 3.33 15.79
N TYR A 238 -9.77 3.14 14.64
CA TYR A 238 -8.34 2.92 14.53
C TYR A 238 -7.62 4.21 14.11
N PRO A 239 -6.54 4.62 14.82
CA PRO A 239 -5.66 5.66 14.34
C PRO A 239 -5.03 5.27 13.00
N VAL A 240 -4.93 6.22 12.05
CA VAL A 240 -4.36 5.95 10.73
C VAL A 240 -3.34 7.01 10.34
N GLU A 241 -2.22 6.56 9.77
CA GLU A 241 -1.23 7.39 9.09
C GLU A 241 -0.97 6.84 7.68
N SER A 242 -0.57 7.72 6.77
CA SER A 242 -0.22 7.33 5.40
C SER A 242 1.01 8.07 4.88
N ILE A 243 1.68 7.47 3.90
CA ILE A 243 2.74 8.15 3.15
C ILE A 243 2.12 9.13 2.15
N TYR A 244 1.04 8.72 1.47
CA TYR A 244 0.28 9.56 0.56
C TYR A 244 -1.20 9.51 0.88
N TYR A 245 -1.83 10.69 1.00
CA TYR A 245 -3.27 10.81 1.10
C TYR A 245 -3.85 11.25 -0.24
N LEU A 246 -4.64 10.38 -0.87
CA LEU A 246 -5.26 10.58 -2.17
C LEU A 246 -6.78 10.38 -2.05
N PRO A 247 -7.51 11.38 -1.53
CA PRO A 247 -8.91 11.21 -1.12
C PRO A 247 -9.81 10.69 -2.22
N ASN A 248 -9.63 11.17 -3.45
CA ASN A 248 -10.46 10.81 -4.61
C ASN A 248 -9.74 9.82 -5.55
N LEU A 249 -8.88 8.95 -5.04
CA LEU A 249 -8.20 7.95 -5.85
C LEU A 249 -9.22 7.10 -6.61
N ARG A 250 -9.17 7.17 -7.94
CA ARG A 250 -10.07 6.41 -8.82
C ARG A 250 -9.67 4.95 -8.91
N MET A 251 -8.38 4.71 -9.18
CA MET A 251 -7.81 3.37 -9.30
C MET A 251 -6.31 3.37 -9.09
N ARG A 252 -5.78 2.22 -8.73
CA ARG A 252 -4.35 1.98 -8.63
C ARG A 252 -3.97 0.73 -9.41
N PHE A 253 -3.00 0.88 -10.27
CA PHE A 253 -2.34 -0.23 -10.94
C PHE A 253 -1.02 -0.55 -10.23
N VAL A 254 -0.81 -1.82 -9.94
CA VAL A 254 0.49 -2.34 -9.52
C VAL A 254 1.13 -2.95 -10.74
N GLU A 255 2.25 -2.41 -11.19
CA GLU A 255 2.85 -2.77 -12.47
C GLU A 255 3.08 -4.27 -12.62
N SER A 256 3.60 -4.94 -11.60
CA SER A 256 3.85 -6.40 -11.65
C SER A 256 2.60 -7.23 -11.93
N THR A 257 1.40 -6.75 -11.59
CA THR A 257 0.15 -7.47 -11.85
C THR A 257 -0.30 -7.41 -13.30
N LEU A 258 0.28 -6.51 -14.08
CA LEU A 258 0.02 -6.38 -15.51
C LEU A 258 0.87 -7.35 -16.36
N TYR A 259 1.86 -7.98 -15.76
CA TYR A 259 2.73 -8.94 -16.44
C TYR A 259 2.40 -10.37 -16.00
N PRO A 260 2.04 -11.28 -16.93
CA PRO A 260 1.47 -12.61 -16.61
C PRO A 260 2.43 -13.56 -15.87
N PHE A 261 3.73 -13.24 -15.76
CA PHE A 261 4.71 -14.11 -15.08
C PHE A 261 5.28 -13.52 -13.80
N ILE A 262 4.82 -12.34 -13.36
CA ILE A 262 5.40 -11.66 -12.19
C ILE A 262 4.42 -11.60 -11.02
N GLY A 263 3.13 -11.52 -11.30
CA GLY A 263 2.12 -11.37 -10.25
C GLY A 263 0.74 -11.80 -10.70
N GLY A 264 -0.21 -11.66 -9.83
CA GLY A 264 -1.61 -11.98 -10.05
C GLY A 264 -2.35 -12.14 -8.73
N ASP A 265 -3.66 -12.15 -8.81
CA ASP A 265 -4.55 -12.46 -7.70
C ASP A 265 -5.14 -13.88 -7.88
N THR A 266 -5.50 -14.51 -6.76
CA THR A 266 -6.07 -15.86 -6.76
C THR A 266 -7.53 -15.80 -7.18
N VAL A 267 -7.92 -16.72 -8.09
CA VAL A 267 -9.31 -16.88 -8.53
C VAL A 267 -9.78 -18.29 -8.15
N ARG A 268 -10.98 -18.40 -7.58
CA ARG A 268 -11.60 -19.69 -7.27
C ARG A 268 -11.82 -20.49 -8.57
N ARG A 269 -11.43 -21.77 -8.58
CA ARG A 269 -11.80 -22.67 -9.67
C ARG A 269 -13.32 -22.89 -9.63
N ARG A 270 -13.99 -22.77 -10.76
CA ARG A 270 -15.34 -23.31 -10.89
C ARG A 270 -15.26 -24.80 -10.61
N GLU A 271 -15.95 -25.27 -9.58
CA GLU A 271 -16.21 -26.69 -9.43
C GLU A 271 -17.00 -27.14 -10.67
N ARG A 272 -16.44 -28.11 -11.41
CA ARG A 272 -17.25 -28.75 -12.44
C ARG A 272 -18.36 -29.51 -11.71
N PRO A 273 -19.64 -29.41 -12.13
CA PRO A 273 -20.66 -30.29 -11.61
C PRO A 273 -20.16 -31.74 -11.78
N THR A 274 -20.09 -32.48 -10.70
CA THR A 274 -19.92 -33.93 -10.76
C THR A 274 -21.19 -34.48 -11.40
N GLU A 275 -21.09 -34.94 -12.66
CA GLU A 275 -22.12 -35.72 -13.32
C GLU A 275 -22.31 -37.05 -12.60
#